data_0c4b81224e7d15376e440e2a99a1eb66
#
_entry.id   0c4b81224e7d15376e440e2a99a1eb66
#
_cell.length_a   1.000
_cell.length_b   1.000
_cell.length_c   1.000
_cell.angle_alpha   90.00
_cell.angle_beta   90.00
_cell.angle_gamma   90.00
#
_symmetry.space_group_name_H-M   'P 1'
#
loop_
_entity.id
_entity.type
_entity.pdbx_description
1 polymer ?
#
loop_
_entity_poly.entity_id
_entity_poly.type
_entity_poly.pdbx_seq_one_letter_code
_entity_poly.pdbx_strand_id
1 'polypeptide(L)'
;MPPVPADPGPQPAAPSGPDPAEGSSRETGRLSGPLFRDEQPGAVEPGASETVVLRAITDDARSAPVGGPYPGAAAYPGPSAPQAPPVAAGHPGVPGGPAAGQPFLVPSSHPGQETPVAQPDPQPQPAQRKQRGGRNLQAAIGVGVGLGAVIVASLFFVKALFLAVVIAAVSVGVWELTSRLAERKEIKAPLVPLVVGGIAMVATGYWSGIQWAAASLALTGLAVMVWRMAEPPENYLRDITAGIFTAFYVPFLATFVAMMLAADDGPQRIVLFLIVTVCSDTGAYAVGYKFGRTKLAPTISPGKTREGLAGGIGLSMLAGALLMELIIDGGSWWQGLILGGCAAVTATLGDLGESMIKRDLGIKDMGTLLPGHGGIMDRLDSLLPTAPVVWLLLAAFVGS
;
A
#
# COMPACT_ATOMS: atom_id res chain seq x y z
N MET A 1 65.92 -34.31 -34.31
CA MET A 1 66.74 -33.44 -33.44
C MET A 1 65.83 -32.31 -32.99
N PRO A 2 65.41 -32.27 -31.73
CA PRO A 2 64.65 -31.13 -31.14
C PRO A 2 65.70 -30.12 -30.59
N PRO A 3 65.34 -28.82 -30.55
CA PRO A 3 66.21 -27.81 -29.94
C PRO A 3 65.96 -27.70 -28.44
N VAL A 4 67.06 -27.38 -27.74
CA VAL A 4 67.31 -27.25 -26.31
C VAL A 4 66.63 -26.02 -25.73
N PRO A 5 66.12 -26.08 -24.48
CA PRO A 5 65.51 -24.90 -23.81
C PRO A 5 66.55 -23.97 -23.22
N ALA A 6 66.30 -22.66 -23.31
CA ALA A 6 67.11 -21.59 -22.76
C ALA A 6 66.89 -21.35 -21.28
N ASP A 7 67.97 -21.05 -20.57
CA ASP A 7 68.12 -20.81 -19.14
C ASP A 7 67.51 -19.47 -18.65
N PRO A 8 66.96 -19.39 -17.45
CA PRO A 8 66.46 -18.13 -16.92
C PRO A 8 67.56 -17.33 -16.22
N GLY A 9 67.66 -16.06 -16.58
CA GLY A 9 68.59 -15.10 -15.98
C GLY A 9 68.13 -14.61 -14.59
N PRO A 10 69.03 -13.97 -13.83
CA PRO A 10 68.92 -13.78 -12.38
C PRO A 10 68.00 -12.63 -11.97
N GLN A 11 67.28 -12.83 -10.86
CA GLN A 11 66.50 -11.84 -10.13
C GLN A 11 67.38 -10.79 -9.44
N PRO A 12 66.97 -9.50 -9.39
CA PRO A 12 67.62 -8.52 -8.52
C PRO A 12 67.01 -8.51 -7.12
N ALA A 13 67.93 -8.35 -6.14
CA ALA A 13 67.71 -8.34 -4.72
C ALA A 13 66.89 -7.11 -4.21
N ALA A 14 66.15 -7.31 -3.11
CA ALA A 14 65.52 -6.29 -2.33
C ALA A 14 66.52 -5.44 -1.53
N PRO A 15 66.25 -4.12 -1.32
CA PRO A 15 67.00 -3.35 -0.33
C PRO A 15 66.34 -3.32 1.02
N SER A 16 67.13 -3.54 2.05
CA SER A 16 66.94 -3.39 3.49
C SER A 16 66.65 -1.95 3.92
N GLY A 17 65.75 -1.79 4.91
CA GLY A 17 65.44 -0.53 5.55
C GLY A 17 66.51 0.00 6.50
N PRO A 18 66.35 1.22 7.01
CA PRO A 18 66.79 1.55 8.34
C PRO A 18 65.68 2.14 9.24
N ASP A 19 65.78 1.83 10.51
CA ASP A 19 65.07 2.31 11.69
C ASP A 19 65.58 3.69 12.18
N PRO A 20 65.07 4.23 13.30
CA PRO A 20 64.18 5.39 13.35
C PRO A 20 64.83 6.62 14.00
N ALA A 21 64.30 7.82 13.75
CA ALA A 21 64.46 8.95 14.65
C ALA A 21 63.47 10.09 14.40
N GLU A 22 62.83 10.46 15.49
CA GLU A 22 62.43 11.80 15.90
C GLU A 22 61.39 12.65 15.17
N GLY A 23 60.26 12.82 15.84
CA GLY A 23 59.74 14.08 16.25
C GLY A 23 59.10 15.02 15.21
N SER A 24 57.79 15.06 15.14
CA SER A 24 57.12 16.35 14.95
C SER A 24 55.61 16.21 15.28
N SER A 25 55.23 16.86 16.35
CA SER A 25 53.86 17.11 16.79
C SER A 25 53.06 17.90 15.75
N ARG A 26 51.99 17.33 15.25
CA ARG A 26 50.91 18.08 14.57
C ARG A 26 49.65 17.95 15.41
N GLU A 27 49.34 19.05 16.10
CA GLU A 27 48.02 19.31 16.72
C GLU A 27 46.92 19.16 15.68
N THR A 28 46.10 18.12 15.85
CA THR A 28 44.80 18.04 15.22
C THR A 28 43.77 18.73 16.14
N GLY A 29 43.24 19.85 15.68
CA GLY A 29 42.24 20.66 16.42
C GLY A 29 41.04 19.81 16.81
N ARG A 30 40.82 19.73 18.10
CA ARG A 30 39.60 19.20 18.73
C ARG A 30 38.45 20.17 18.47
N LEU A 31 37.46 19.71 17.74
CA LEU A 31 36.14 20.35 17.71
C LEU A 31 35.39 20.00 18.98
N SER A 32 35.34 20.92 19.92
CA SER A 32 34.53 20.85 21.14
C SER A 32 33.15 21.46 20.85
N GLY A 33 32.12 20.63 20.73
CA GLY A 33 30.71 21.03 20.67
C GLY A 33 29.90 20.26 21.70
N PRO A 34 28.71 20.74 22.11
CA PRO A 34 27.91 20.16 23.20
C PRO A 34 27.36 18.77 22.95
N LEU A 35 27.69 18.11 21.82
CA LEU A 35 27.18 16.79 21.44
C LEU A 35 28.18 15.63 21.71
N PHE A 36 29.39 15.90 22.21
CA PHE A 36 30.36 14.84 22.54
C PHE A 36 30.67 14.90 24.04
N ARG A 37 29.98 14.08 24.83
CA ARG A 37 30.29 13.80 26.21
C ARG A 37 31.00 12.46 26.25
N ASP A 38 32.31 12.48 26.51
CA ASP A 38 33.13 11.28 26.73
C ASP A 38 32.73 10.64 28.07
N GLU A 39 32.07 9.47 28.03
CA GLU A 39 31.95 8.58 29.17
C GLU A 39 33.22 7.74 29.26
N GLN A 40 33.95 7.86 30.36
CA GLN A 40 35.08 7.00 30.68
C GLN A 40 34.61 5.57 30.96
N PRO A 41 35.27 4.52 30.40
CA PRO A 41 34.96 3.14 30.73
C PRO A 41 35.57 2.78 32.12
N GLY A 42 34.71 2.51 33.08
CA GLY A 42 35.06 1.83 34.31
C GLY A 42 35.37 0.35 34.03
N ALA A 43 36.44 -0.16 34.64
CA ALA A 43 36.84 -1.56 34.58
C ALA A 43 35.75 -2.50 35.10
N VAL A 44 35.39 -3.53 34.31
CA VAL A 44 34.54 -4.65 34.74
C VAL A 44 35.31 -5.94 34.55
N GLU A 45 35.40 -6.70 35.66
CA GLU A 45 35.93 -8.06 35.71
C GLU A 45 35.07 -9.09 34.92
N PRO A 46 35.66 -10.20 34.49
CA PRO A 46 34.96 -11.19 33.67
C PRO A 46 34.23 -12.24 34.52
N GLY A 47 32.94 -12.38 34.33
CA GLY A 47 32.16 -13.46 34.96
C GLY A 47 30.73 -13.58 34.47
N ALA A 48 30.44 -14.76 33.90
CA ALA A 48 29.13 -15.40 33.73
C ALA A 48 28.23 -15.00 32.57
N SER A 49 28.14 -15.93 31.65
CA SER A 49 27.11 -16.10 30.62
C SER A 49 25.72 -16.22 31.23
N GLU A 50 24.80 -15.34 30.88
CA GLU A 50 23.37 -15.56 31.08
C GLU A 50 22.59 -15.45 29.78
N THR A 51 22.01 -16.58 29.41
CA THR A 51 21.10 -16.79 28.31
C THR A 51 19.75 -16.17 28.69
N VAL A 52 19.32 -15.14 27.96
CA VAL A 52 17.96 -14.57 28.12
C VAL A 52 16.97 -15.44 27.37
N VAL A 53 16.19 -16.21 28.13
CA VAL A 53 15.02 -16.97 27.65
C VAL A 53 13.82 -16.01 27.57
N LEU A 54 13.24 -15.87 26.40
CA LEU A 54 11.92 -15.24 26.21
C LEU A 54 10.86 -16.07 26.96
N ARG A 55 10.27 -15.49 27.99
CA ARG A 55 9.14 -16.07 28.71
C ARG A 55 7.84 -15.47 28.23
N ALA A 56 6.96 -16.33 27.73
CA ALA A 56 5.61 -16.04 27.32
C ALA A 56 4.78 -15.44 28.49
N ILE A 57 3.97 -14.45 28.16
CA ILE A 57 2.95 -13.87 29.06
C ILE A 57 1.74 -14.81 29.00
N THR A 58 1.46 -15.48 30.11
CA THR A 58 0.15 -16.08 30.39
C THR A 58 -0.38 -15.52 31.69
N ASP A 59 -1.67 -15.20 31.64
CA ASP A 59 -2.61 -14.74 32.67
C ASP A 59 -2.28 -15.05 34.13
N ASP A 60 -2.46 -14.06 34.99
CA ASP A 60 -3.29 -14.26 36.19
C ASP A 60 -3.86 -12.93 36.72
N ALA A 61 -5.18 -12.89 36.76
CA ALA A 61 -5.96 -11.87 37.43
C ALA A 61 -6.16 -12.31 38.89
N ARG A 62 -5.77 -11.48 39.89
CA ARG A 62 -6.53 -11.26 41.12
C ARG A 62 -5.80 -10.37 42.15
N SER A 63 -6.63 -9.45 42.72
CA SER A 63 -6.54 -8.79 44.05
C SER A 63 -5.64 -7.57 44.19
N ALA A 64 -6.34 -6.44 44.35
CA ALA A 64 -5.87 -5.16 44.92
C ALA A 64 -5.44 -5.30 46.41
N PRO A 65 -4.71 -4.31 46.94
CA PRO A 65 -5.39 -3.26 47.71
C PRO A 65 -4.91 -1.82 47.51
N VAL A 66 -5.80 -0.94 47.91
CA VAL A 66 -5.85 0.53 48.03
C VAL A 66 -4.69 1.15 48.85
N GLY A 67 -4.23 2.33 48.39
CA GLY A 67 -3.63 3.29 49.36
C GLY A 67 -2.57 4.24 48.81
N GLY A 68 -2.91 5.55 48.71
CA GLY A 68 -1.99 6.65 48.91
C GLY A 68 -1.82 7.65 47.74
N PRO A 69 -1.87 8.94 48.00
CA PRO A 69 -2.05 9.97 46.96
C PRO A 69 -0.71 10.52 46.44
N TYR A 70 -0.65 10.71 45.12
CA TYR A 70 0.39 11.51 44.47
C TYR A 70 -0.10 12.97 44.28
N PRO A 71 0.70 13.98 44.57
CA PRO A 71 0.37 15.38 44.31
C PRO A 71 0.87 15.81 42.92
N GLY A 72 0.02 16.53 42.19
CA GLY A 72 0.43 17.45 41.12
C GLY A 72 0.20 16.96 39.68
N ALA A 73 -1.03 17.02 39.21
CA ALA A 73 -1.32 17.10 37.76
C ALA A 73 -2.21 18.33 37.54
N ALA A 74 -1.69 19.29 36.79
CA ALA A 74 -2.41 20.47 36.34
C ALA A 74 -3.54 20.06 35.43
N ALA A 75 -4.74 20.57 35.71
CA ALA A 75 -5.97 20.30 34.95
C ALA A 75 -5.92 20.95 33.56
N TYR A 76 -6.13 20.16 32.53
CA TYR A 76 -6.51 20.64 31.21
C TYR A 76 -8.03 20.88 31.20
N PRO A 77 -8.52 22.03 30.68
CA PRO A 77 -9.96 22.27 30.58
C PRO A 77 -10.55 21.43 29.44
N GLY A 78 -11.58 20.66 29.76
CA GLY A 78 -12.38 19.89 28.81
C GLY A 78 -13.24 20.79 27.92
N PRO A 79 -13.70 20.27 26.73
CA PRO A 79 -14.49 21.03 25.79
C PRO A 79 -15.88 21.31 26.33
N SER A 80 -16.27 22.60 26.28
CA SER A 80 -17.58 23.12 26.68
C SER A 80 -18.69 22.61 25.78
N ALA A 81 -19.81 22.23 26.38
CA ALA A 81 -21.05 21.88 25.69
C ALA A 81 -21.66 23.08 24.94
N PRO A 82 -22.39 22.86 23.84
CA PRO A 82 -23.02 23.93 23.07
C PRO A 82 -24.14 24.61 23.87
N GLN A 83 -24.07 25.93 24.02
CA GLN A 83 -25.13 26.75 24.58
C GLN A 83 -26.23 26.96 23.56
N ALA A 84 -27.48 26.81 24.02
CA ALA A 84 -28.69 27.17 23.27
C ALA A 84 -28.79 28.69 23.03
N PRO A 85 -29.36 29.15 21.91
CA PRO A 85 -29.49 30.58 21.59
C PRO A 85 -30.50 31.29 22.53
N PRO A 86 -30.28 32.59 22.87
CA PRO A 86 -31.18 33.34 23.72
C PRO A 86 -32.47 33.75 23.01
N VAL A 87 -33.56 33.60 23.74
CA VAL A 87 -34.89 34.08 23.37
C VAL A 87 -34.89 35.63 23.43
N ALA A 88 -35.24 36.26 22.33
CA ALA A 88 -35.34 37.71 22.21
C ALA A 88 -36.56 38.23 22.98
N ALA A 89 -36.34 39.16 23.92
CA ALA A 89 -37.34 39.90 24.62
C ALA A 89 -37.94 41.02 23.77
N GLY A 90 -39.24 41.25 23.99
CA GLY A 90 -40.12 42.10 23.20
C GLY A 90 -39.83 43.59 23.16
N HIS A 91 -40.38 44.25 22.17
CA HIS A 91 -40.50 45.70 22.10
C HIS A 91 -41.96 46.14 22.39
N PRO A 92 -42.14 47.29 23.04
CA PRO A 92 -43.45 47.79 23.46
C PRO A 92 -44.15 48.71 22.49
N GLY A 93 -45.45 48.56 22.42
CA GLY A 93 -46.51 49.52 22.40
C GLY A 93 -46.70 50.56 21.31
N VAL A 94 -47.87 50.63 20.72
CA VAL A 94 -48.64 51.86 20.42
C VAL A 94 -50.15 51.55 20.46
N PRO A 95 -51.02 52.47 20.98
CA PRO A 95 -52.43 52.22 21.33
C PRO A 95 -53.45 52.74 20.30
N GLY A 96 -54.67 52.23 20.39
CA GLY A 96 -55.79 52.85 19.70
C GLY A 96 -57.03 51.96 19.65
N GLY A 97 -58.04 52.18 20.52
CA GLY A 97 -59.34 51.55 20.64
C GLY A 97 -60.34 52.05 19.62
N PRO A 98 -61.71 52.03 19.86
CA PRO A 98 -62.45 51.16 20.73
C PRO A 98 -63.66 50.52 19.98
N ALA A 99 -64.43 49.65 20.63
CA ALA A 99 -65.90 49.53 20.69
C ALA A 99 -66.48 48.09 20.55
N ALA A 100 -67.04 47.68 21.64
CA ALA A 100 -68.38 47.17 21.85
C ALA A 100 -68.85 45.91 21.16
N GLY A 101 -69.29 44.94 22.02
CA GLY A 101 -70.32 43.98 21.62
C GLY A 101 -70.26 42.65 22.35
N GLN A 102 -70.75 42.61 23.55
CA GLN A 102 -71.60 41.62 24.27
C GLN A 102 -71.27 40.09 24.20
N PRO A 103 -71.65 39.37 25.27
CA PRO A 103 -71.11 38.07 25.64
C PRO A 103 -72.06 36.94 25.14
N PHE A 104 -71.52 35.85 24.73
CA PHE A 104 -72.25 34.59 24.57
C PHE A 104 -71.67 33.52 25.50
N LEU A 105 -72.64 32.91 26.19
CA LEU A 105 -72.55 31.88 27.22
C LEU A 105 -71.79 30.61 26.75
N VAL A 106 -71.01 30.11 27.65
CA VAL A 106 -70.40 28.75 27.59
C VAL A 106 -71.46 27.77 28.10
N PRO A 107 -71.66 26.62 27.48
CA PRO A 107 -72.03 25.38 28.16
C PRO A 107 -70.83 24.44 28.28
N SER A 108 -70.55 24.10 29.51
CA SER A 108 -69.66 22.98 29.89
C SER A 108 -70.19 21.65 29.39
N SER A 109 -69.44 20.84 28.73
CA SER A 109 -69.69 19.41 28.60
C SER A 109 -68.37 18.58 28.42
N HIS A 110 -68.21 17.76 29.38
CA HIS A 110 -67.57 16.42 29.47
C HIS A 110 -66.25 16.07 28.70
N PRO A 111 -65.34 15.35 29.41
CA PRO A 111 -64.17 14.74 28.83
C PRO A 111 -64.59 13.43 28.14
N GLY A 112 -64.31 13.31 26.85
CA GLY A 112 -64.60 12.06 26.13
C GLY A 112 -64.07 12.05 24.72
N GLN A 113 -63.08 11.20 24.50
CA GLN A 113 -62.62 10.64 23.23
C GLN A 113 -61.81 11.60 22.31
N GLU A 114 -60.52 11.57 22.51
CA GLU A 114 -59.60 11.89 21.44
C GLU A 114 -59.81 10.89 20.31
N THR A 115 -60.38 11.34 19.21
CA THR A 115 -60.30 10.60 17.94
C THR A 115 -58.87 10.52 17.50
N PRO A 116 -58.34 9.33 17.15
CA PRO A 116 -56.98 9.22 16.60
C PRO A 116 -56.94 10.05 15.32
N VAL A 117 -56.08 11.06 15.30
CA VAL A 117 -55.67 11.73 14.07
C VAL A 117 -55.09 10.65 13.16
N ALA A 118 -55.78 10.32 12.08
CA ALA A 118 -55.32 9.42 11.05
C ALA A 118 -53.95 9.96 10.57
N GLN A 119 -52.88 9.23 10.87
CA GLN A 119 -51.59 9.46 10.23
C GLN A 119 -51.82 9.33 8.72
N PRO A 120 -51.32 10.26 7.89
CA PRO A 120 -51.36 10.09 6.46
C PRO A 120 -50.69 8.76 6.13
N ASP A 121 -51.37 7.89 5.38
CA ASP A 121 -50.80 6.67 4.84
C ASP A 121 -49.41 6.98 4.28
N PRO A 122 -48.39 6.17 4.59
CA PRO A 122 -47.08 6.30 3.96
C PRO A 122 -47.31 6.20 2.45
N GLN A 123 -47.14 7.33 1.75
CA GLN A 123 -47.16 7.31 0.30
C GLN A 123 -46.21 6.21 -0.14
N PRO A 124 -46.59 5.29 -1.03
CA PRO A 124 -45.70 4.29 -1.56
C PRO A 124 -44.50 5.04 -2.14
N GLN A 125 -43.35 4.99 -1.47
CA GLN A 125 -42.10 5.45 -2.06
C GLN A 125 -41.99 4.73 -3.41
N PRO A 126 -41.81 5.46 -4.52
CA PRO A 126 -41.66 4.81 -5.81
C PRO A 126 -40.56 3.77 -5.62
N ALA A 127 -40.94 2.50 -5.78
CA ALA A 127 -40.00 1.40 -5.71
C ALA A 127 -38.77 1.87 -6.50
N GLN A 128 -37.66 2.09 -5.80
CA GLN A 128 -36.39 2.36 -6.46
C GLN A 128 -36.22 1.19 -7.44
N ARG A 129 -36.62 1.45 -8.68
CA ARG A 129 -36.25 0.60 -9.80
C ARG A 129 -34.77 0.37 -9.60
N LYS A 130 -34.42 -0.82 -9.09
CA LYS A 130 -33.06 -1.32 -9.25
C LYS A 130 -32.75 -1.02 -10.70
N GLN A 131 -32.01 0.06 -10.91
CA GLN A 131 -31.35 0.28 -12.18
C GLN A 131 -30.52 -0.99 -12.33
N ARG A 132 -31.09 -1.96 -13.01
CA ARG A 132 -30.35 -2.90 -13.81
C ARG A 132 -29.65 -2.00 -14.84
N GLY A 133 -28.61 -1.31 -14.34
CA GLY A 133 -27.57 -0.83 -15.21
C GLY A 133 -27.16 -2.08 -15.94
N GLY A 134 -27.62 -2.23 -17.16
CA GLY A 134 -27.08 -3.15 -18.11
C GLY A 134 -25.62 -2.75 -18.24
N ARG A 135 -24.82 -3.21 -17.31
CA ARG A 135 -23.38 -3.26 -17.46
C ARG A 135 -23.24 -3.91 -18.81
N ASN A 136 -22.78 -3.15 -19.81
CA ASN A 136 -22.49 -3.70 -21.12
C ASN A 136 -21.42 -4.78 -20.90
N LEU A 137 -21.86 -6.00 -20.55
CA LEU A 137 -20.99 -7.15 -20.28
C LEU A 137 -20.10 -7.39 -21.51
N GLN A 138 -20.65 -7.14 -22.71
CA GLN A 138 -19.89 -7.17 -23.95
C GLN A 138 -18.76 -6.13 -23.99
N ALA A 139 -19.04 -4.88 -23.57
CA ALA A 139 -18.01 -3.83 -23.49
C ALA A 139 -16.95 -4.19 -22.44
N ALA A 140 -17.36 -4.72 -21.29
CA ALA A 140 -16.43 -5.18 -20.26
C ALA A 140 -15.55 -6.32 -20.78
N ILE A 141 -16.13 -7.36 -21.38
CA ILE A 141 -15.36 -8.47 -21.98
C ILE A 141 -14.44 -7.95 -23.09
N GLY A 142 -14.93 -7.04 -23.96
CA GLY A 142 -14.13 -6.45 -25.04
C GLY A 142 -12.91 -5.69 -24.52
N VAL A 143 -13.06 -4.88 -23.49
CA VAL A 143 -11.93 -4.15 -22.83
C VAL A 143 -10.96 -5.14 -22.20
N GLY A 144 -11.43 -6.15 -21.48
CA GLY A 144 -10.56 -7.16 -20.85
C GLY A 144 -9.77 -7.97 -21.88
N VAL A 145 -10.42 -8.45 -22.93
CA VAL A 145 -9.76 -9.18 -24.02
C VAL A 145 -8.80 -8.27 -24.79
N GLY A 146 -9.20 -7.03 -25.10
CA GLY A 146 -8.35 -6.06 -25.78
C GLY A 146 -7.09 -5.73 -24.97
N LEU A 147 -7.21 -5.48 -23.67
CA LEU A 147 -6.06 -5.23 -22.78
C LEU A 147 -5.16 -6.46 -22.69
N GLY A 148 -5.74 -7.65 -22.52
CA GLY A 148 -4.99 -8.91 -22.52
C GLY A 148 -4.25 -9.14 -23.83
N ALA A 149 -4.88 -8.88 -24.98
CA ALA A 149 -4.25 -8.99 -26.29
C ALA A 149 -3.09 -8.01 -26.47
N VAL A 150 -3.24 -6.76 -26.02
CA VAL A 150 -2.15 -5.76 -26.05
C VAL A 150 -0.98 -6.21 -25.18
N ILE A 151 -1.23 -6.71 -23.96
CA ILE A 151 -0.21 -7.23 -23.06
C ILE A 151 0.54 -8.39 -23.70
N VAL A 152 -0.17 -9.41 -24.19
CA VAL A 152 0.44 -10.60 -24.80
C VAL A 152 1.18 -10.23 -26.08
N ALA A 153 0.58 -9.43 -26.96
CA ALA A 153 1.23 -8.99 -28.20
C ALA A 153 2.51 -8.20 -27.90
N SER A 154 2.44 -7.21 -27.00
CA SER A 154 3.61 -6.39 -26.64
C SER A 154 4.75 -7.26 -26.04
N LEU A 155 4.41 -8.28 -25.26
CA LEU A 155 5.38 -9.15 -24.60
C LEU A 155 6.21 -9.99 -25.59
N PHE A 156 5.53 -10.56 -26.61
CA PHE A 156 6.19 -11.49 -27.55
C PHE A 156 6.80 -10.81 -28.78
N PHE A 157 6.31 -9.63 -29.19
CA PHE A 157 6.87 -8.94 -30.35
C PHE A 157 8.14 -8.15 -30.02
N VAL A 158 8.11 -7.31 -28.98
CA VAL A 158 9.25 -6.47 -28.61
C VAL A 158 9.23 -6.19 -27.09
N LYS A 159 10.24 -6.64 -26.35
CA LYS A 159 10.36 -6.38 -24.89
C LYS A 159 10.20 -4.89 -24.55
N ALA A 160 10.75 -3.98 -25.36
CA ALA A 160 10.64 -2.53 -25.15
C ALA A 160 9.19 -2.02 -25.23
N LEU A 161 8.34 -2.64 -26.04
CA LEU A 161 6.92 -2.27 -26.12
C LEU A 161 6.17 -2.65 -24.83
N PHE A 162 6.45 -3.85 -24.31
CA PHE A 162 5.88 -4.25 -23.01
C PHE A 162 6.36 -3.35 -21.87
N LEU A 163 7.65 -2.98 -21.88
CA LEU A 163 8.19 -2.02 -20.89
C LEU A 163 7.45 -0.67 -20.97
N ALA A 164 7.15 -0.19 -22.17
CA ALA A 164 6.36 1.04 -22.35
C ALA A 164 4.92 0.90 -21.80
N VAL A 165 4.30 -0.28 -21.97
CA VAL A 165 2.98 -0.58 -21.38
C VAL A 165 3.06 -0.56 -19.84
N VAL A 166 4.11 -1.13 -19.24
CA VAL A 166 4.32 -1.09 -17.78
C VAL A 166 4.50 0.35 -17.31
N ILE A 167 5.33 1.15 -17.99
CA ILE A 167 5.54 2.57 -17.66
C ILE A 167 4.23 3.36 -17.76
N ALA A 168 3.43 3.14 -18.79
CA ALA A 168 2.14 3.79 -18.95
C ALA A 168 1.17 3.40 -17.82
N ALA A 169 1.06 2.10 -17.50
CA ALA A 169 0.22 1.62 -16.42
C ALA A 169 0.64 2.19 -15.05
N VAL A 170 1.94 2.23 -14.76
CA VAL A 170 2.52 2.84 -13.55
C VAL A 170 2.21 4.33 -13.48
N SER A 171 2.40 5.06 -14.57
CA SER A 171 2.15 6.51 -14.61
C SER A 171 0.67 6.83 -14.36
N VAL A 172 -0.24 6.06 -14.95
CA VAL A 172 -1.68 6.18 -14.71
C VAL A 172 -2.04 5.76 -13.28
N GLY A 173 -1.48 4.67 -12.75
CA GLY A 173 -1.72 4.23 -11.38
C GLY A 173 -1.26 5.27 -10.34
N VAL A 174 -0.10 5.88 -10.54
CA VAL A 174 0.38 7.00 -9.72
C VAL A 174 -0.58 8.18 -9.78
N TRP A 175 -1.05 8.55 -10.99
CA TRP A 175 -2.01 9.64 -11.16
C TRP A 175 -3.35 9.33 -10.48
N GLU A 176 -3.90 8.12 -10.64
CA GLU A 176 -5.15 7.71 -9.98
C GLU A 176 -5.03 7.80 -8.46
N LEU A 177 -3.96 7.22 -7.88
CA LEU A 177 -3.75 7.22 -6.44
C LEU A 177 -3.57 8.63 -5.89
N THR A 178 -2.69 9.45 -6.48
CA THR A 178 -2.43 10.82 -6.02
C THR A 178 -3.66 11.71 -6.16
N SER A 179 -4.46 11.55 -7.23
CA SER A 179 -5.72 12.28 -7.41
C SER A 179 -6.74 11.92 -6.32
N ARG A 180 -6.87 10.65 -5.95
CA ARG A 180 -7.77 10.23 -4.87
C ARG A 180 -7.30 10.69 -3.49
N LEU A 181 -6.00 10.69 -3.24
CA LEU A 181 -5.41 11.26 -2.02
C LEU A 181 -5.74 12.76 -1.89
N ALA A 182 -5.62 13.50 -2.99
CA ALA A 182 -5.94 14.93 -3.01
C ALA A 182 -7.44 15.18 -2.83
N GLU A 183 -8.31 14.47 -3.58
CA GLU A 183 -9.76 14.66 -3.55
C GLU A 183 -10.41 14.26 -2.23
N ARG A 184 -9.91 13.20 -1.57
CA ARG A 184 -10.57 12.61 -0.40
C ARG A 184 -9.97 12.97 0.94
N LYS A 185 -8.68 13.27 0.95
CA LYS A 185 -7.93 13.55 2.19
C LYS A 185 -7.18 14.88 2.14
N GLU A 186 -7.27 15.64 1.05
CA GLU A 186 -6.51 16.88 0.86
C GLU A 186 -5.00 16.67 1.00
N ILE A 187 -4.50 15.47 0.61
CA ILE A 187 -3.09 15.12 0.64
C ILE A 187 -2.46 15.48 -0.70
N LYS A 188 -1.44 16.35 -0.67
CA LYS A 188 -0.77 16.89 -1.85
C LYS A 188 0.50 16.12 -2.17
N ALA A 189 0.37 14.88 -2.66
CA ALA A 189 1.51 14.14 -3.17
C ALA A 189 1.90 14.69 -4.56
N PRO A 190 3.16 15.17 -4.78
CA PRO A 190 3.55 15.84 -6.00
C PRO A 190 3.64 14.86 -7.18
N LEU A 191 2.74 15.00 -8.14
CA LEU A 191 2.60 14.08 -9.27
C LEU A 191 3.84 14.05 -10.17
N VAL A 192 4.43 15.21 -10.49
CA VAL A 192 5.53 15.30 -11.45
C VAL A 192 6.76 14.51 -11.01
N PRO A 193 7.34 14.72 -9.81
CA PRO A 193 8.48 13.92 -9.36
C PRO A 193 8.15 12.44 -9.20
N LEU A 194 6.90 12.10 -8.86
CA LEU A 194 6.46 10.69 -8.74
C LEU A 194 6.41 9.97 -10.09
N VAL A 195 5.89 10.62 -11.14
CA VAL A 195 5.83 10.04 -12.49
C VAL A 195 7.23 9.95 -13.10
N VAL A 196 8.02 11.02 -13.03
CA VAL A 196 9.39 11.02 -13.57
C VAL A 196 10.26 9.99 -12.84
N GLY A 197 10.20 9.97 -11.51
CA GLY A 197 10.88 8.97 -10.69
C GLY A 197 10.39 7.55 -10.95
N GLY A 198 9.09 7.36 -11.18
CA GLY A 198 8.51 6.07 -11.52
C GLY A 198 9.02 5.53 -12.86
N ILE A 199 9.09 6.38 -13.88
CA ILE A 199 9.71 6.03 -15.17
C ILE A 199 11.19 5.65 -14.96
N ALA A 200 11.93 6.44 -14.19
CA ALA A 200 13.34 6.17 -13.90
C ALA A 200 13.52 4.84 -13.16
N MET A 201 12.68 4.53 -12.15
CA MET A 201 12.74 3.26 -11.42
C MET A 201 12.51 2.06 -12.33
N VAL A 202 11.46 2.08 -13.15
CA VAL A 202 11.14 0.97 -14.08
C VAL A 202 12.24 0.82 -15.13
N ALA A 203 12.71 1.93 -15.70
CA ALA A 203 13.78 1.92 -16.70
C ALA A 203 15.11 1.40 -16.12
N THR A 204 15.56 1.95 -14.98
CA THR A 204 16.80 1.49 -14.34
C THR A 204 16.72 0.04 -13.86
N GLY A 205 15.54 -0.40 -13.40
CA GLY A 205 15.30 -1.81 -13.07
C GLY A 205 15.51 -2.74 -14.26
N TYR A 206 15.03 -2.35 -15.44
CA TYR A 206 15.19 -3.12 -16.66
C TYR A 206 16.63 -3.21 -17.15
N TRP A 207 17.37 -2.05 -17.21
CA TRP A 207 18.72 -2.01 -17.79
C TRP A 207 19.85 -2.23 -16.79
N SER A 208 19.63 -1.93 -15.51
CA SER A 208 20.72 -1.82 -14.54
C SER A 208 20.46 -2.56 -13.21
N GLY A 209 19.27 -3.13 -13.05
CA GLY A 209 18.91 -3.96 -11.92
C GLY A 209 18.51 -3.20 -10.65
N ILE A 210 18.32 -3.96 -9.56
CA ILE A 210 17.70 -3.48 -8.31
C ILE A 210 18.47 -2.34 -7.64
N GLN A 211 19.79 -2.30 -7.73
CA GLN A 211 20.58 -1.28 -7.06
C GLN A 211 20.28 0.13 -7.62
N TRP A 212 20.18 0.24 -8.94
CA TRP A 212 19.85 1.51 -9.60
C TRP A 212 18.39 1.88 -9.46
N ALA A 213 17.50 0.89 -9.42
CA ALA A 213 16.10 1.13 -9.11
C ALA A 213 15.91 1.65 -7.68
N ALA A 214 16.63 1.09 -6.69
CA ALA A 214 16.62 1.57 -5.32
C ALA A 214 17.23 2.99 -5.20
N ALA A 215 18.30 3.28 -5.93
CA ALA A 215 18.85 4.64 -6.01
C ALA A 215 17.81 5.63 -6.62
N SER A 216 17.10 5.20 -7.67
CA SER A 216 16.03 6.01 -8.29
C SER A 216 14.87 6.25 -7.31
N LEU A 217 14.50 5.27 -6.48
CA LEU A 217 13.51 5.45 -5.40
C LEU A 217 13.98 6.49 -4.38
N ALA A 218 15.23 6.40 -3.92
CA ALA A 218 15.79 7.37 -2.96
C ALA A 218 15.81 8.79 -3.54
N LEU A 219 16.24 8.95 -4.79
CA LEU A 219 16.24 10.24 -5.49
C LEU A 219 14.81 10.77 -5.70
N THR A 220 13.86 9.90 -5.99
CA THR A 220 12.44 10.28 -6.09
C THR A 220 11.92 10.77 -4.75
N GLY A 221 12.26 10.09 -3.65
CA GLY A 221 11.90 10.54 -2.30
C GLY A 221 12.46 11.94 -2.00
N LEU A 222 13.73 12.18 -2.32
CA LEU A 222 14.34 13.52 -2.19
C LEU A 222 13.65 14.54 -3.08
N ALA A 223 13.34 14.20 -4.34
CA ALA A 223 12.63 15.08 -5.26
C ALA A 223 11.22 15.45 -4.75
N VAL A 224 10.50 14.49 -4.17
CA VAL A 224 9.19 14.72 -3.52
C VAL A 224 9.34 15.71 -2.35
N MET A 225 10.36 15.51 -1.50
CA MET A 225 10.63 16.40 -0.36
C MET A 225 10.93 17.83 -0.83
N VAL A 226 11.85 17.99 -1.78
CA VAL A 226 12.26 19.30 -2.32
C VAL A 226 11.09 19.99 -3.02
N TRP A 227 10.33 19.27 -3.83
CA TRP A 227 9.15 19.82 -4.52
C TRP A 227 8.13 20.40 -3.54
N ARG A 228 7.86 19.63 -2.47
CA ARG A 228 6.87 20.06 -1.45
C ARG A 228 7.36 21.25 -0.62
N MET A 229 8.68 21.53 -0.54
CA MET A 229 9.22 22.72 0.13
C MET A 229 8.84 24.03 -0.57
N ALA A 230 8.42 23.99 -1.83
CA ALA A 230 7.92 25.17 -2.54
C ALA A 230 6.50 25.60 -2.10
N GLU A 231 5.82 24.78 -1.29
CA GLU A 231 4.49 25.05 -0.75
C GLU A 231 4.56 25.37 0.77
N PRO A 232 3.47 25.92 1.37
CA PRO A 232 3.41 26.18 2.81
C PRO A 232 3.70 24.94 3.67
N PRO A 233 4.27 25.11 4.88
CA PRO A 233 4.73 24.00 5.71
C PRO A 233 3.61 23.13 6.30
N GLU A 234 2.36 23.58 6.26
CA GLU A 234 1.21 22.86 6.77
C GLU A 234 1.07 21.51 6.06
N ASN A 235 0.92 20.43 6.85
CA ASN A 235 0.79 19.06 6.36
C ASN A 235 2.00 18.50 5.58
N TYR A 236 3.17 19.18 5.64
CA TYR A 236 4.37 18.77 4.90
C TYR A 236 4.71 17.29 5.11
N LEU A 237 4.81 16.84 6.38
CA LEU A 237 5.16 15.45 6.70
C LEU A 237 4.12 14.45 6.17
N ARG A 238 2.83 14.79 6.24
CA ARG A 238 1.74 13.95 5.74
C ARG A 238 1.84 13.78 4.23
N ASP A 239 2.09 14.87 3.50
CA ASP A 239 2.13 14.89 2.05
C ASP A 239 3.37 14.14 1.51
N ILE A 240 4.55 14.34 2.11
CA ILE A 240 5.76 13.59 1.73
C ILE A 240 5.65 12.10 2.08
N THR A 241 5.05 11.75 3.22
CA THR A 241 4.85 10.34 3.59
C THR A 241 3.96 9.63 2.56
N ALA A 242 2.86 10.27 2.15
CA ALA A 242 1.99 9.75 1.10
C ALA A 242 2.70 9.68 -0.26
N GLY A 243 3.53 10.68 -0.59
CA GLY A 243 4.35 10.68 -1.81
C GLY A 243 5.37 9.54 -1.82
N ILE A 244 6.11 9.35 -0.73
CA ILE A 244 7.08 8.24 -0.60
C ILE A 244 6.38 6.88 -0.62
N PHE A 245 5.24 6.75 0.08
CA PHE A 245 4.41 5.55 -0.01
C PHE A 245 3.97 5.26 -1.44
N THR A 246 3.50 6.28 -2.18
CA THR A 246 3.10 6.14 -3.58
C THR A 246 4.27 5.70 -4.46
N ALA A 247 5.47 6.30 -4.29
CA ALA A 247 6.68 5.93 -5.01
C ALA A 247 7.11 4.48 -4.75
N PHE A 248 6.98 4.02 -3.50
CA PHE A 248 7.26 2.64 -3.13
C PHE A 248 6.20 1.68 -3.67
N TYR A 249 4.92 1.97 -3.41
CA TYR A 249 3.83 1.04 -3.64
C TYR A 249 3.53 0.79 -5.13
N VAL A 250 3.65 1.81 -5.98
CA VAL A 250 3.31 1.68 -7.40
C VAL A 250 4.56 1.47 -8.25
N PRO A 251 5.44 2.46 -8.50
CA PRO A 251 6.53 2.30 -9.45
C PRO A 251 7.64 1.37 -8.95
N PHE A 252 7.99 1.40 -7.66
CA PHE A 252 9.06 0.53 -7.18
C PHE A 252 8.67 -0.94 -7.20
N LEU A 253 7.43 -1.31 -6.80
CA LEU A 253 6.96 -2.69 -6.93
C LEU A 253 6.84 -3.12 -8.41
N ALA A 254 6.41 -2.22 -9.30
CA ALA A 254 6.37 -2.51 -10.73
C ALA A 254 7.76 -2.73 -11.36
N THR A 255 8.82 -2.20 -10.76
CA THR A 255 10.21 -2.40 -11.21
C THR A 255 10.58 -3.89 -11.28
N PHE A 256 10.05 -4.71 -10.38
CA PHE A 256 10.30 -6.15 -10.38
C PHE A 256 9.73 -6.86 -11.61
N VAL A 257 8.63 -6.32 -12.19
CA VAL A 257 8.11 -6.78 -13.49
C VAL A 257 9.12 -6.46 -14.60
N ALA A 258 9.69 -5.25 -14.59
CA ALA A 258 10.72 -4.88 -15.56
C ALA A 258 11.98 -5.72 -15.43
N MET A 259 12.38 -6.07 -14.20
CA MET A 259 13.53 -6.94 -13.93
C MET A 259 13.28 -8.38 -14.40
N MET A 260 12.07 -8.93 -14.21
CA MET A 260 11.70 -10.23 -14.77
C MET A 260 11.77 -10.20 -16.30
N LEU A 261 11.32 -9.12 -16.93
CA LEU A 261 11.36 -8.95 -18.38
C LEU A 261 12.79 -8.87 -18.93
N ALA A 262 13.74 -8.35 -18.15
CA ALA A 262 15.14 -8.16 -18.57
C ALA A 262 15.87 -9.50 -18.76
N ALA A 263 15.47 -10.57 -18.08
CA ALA A 263 16.06 -11.89 -18.24
C ALA A 263 15.92 -12.41 -19.69
N ASP A 264 16.76 -13.39 -20.08
CA ASP A 264 16.73 -13.97 -21.44
C ASP A 264 15.37 -14.59 -21.72
N ASP A 265 14.80 -15.34 -20.76
CA ASP A 265 13.47 -15.93 -20.74
C ASP A 265 12.39 -14.99 -20.16
N GLY A 266 12.62 -13.67 -20.20
CA GLY A 266 11.74 -12.66 -19.63
C GLY A 266 10.27 -12.77 -20.00
N PRO A 267 9.90 -12.97 -21.29
CA PRO A 267 8.50 -13.19 -21.67
C PRO A 267 7.85 -14.37 -20.95
N GLN A 268 8.57 -15.48 -20.78
CA GLN A 268 8.08 -16.67 -20.09
C GLN A 268 7.87 -16.40 -18.60
N ARG A 269 8.80 -15.68 -17.95
CA ARG A 269 8.69 -15.24 -16.54
C ARG A 269 7.47 -14.35 -16.33
N ILE A 270 7.22 -13.42 -17.24
CA ILE A 270 6.04 -12.55 -17.18
C ILE A 270 4.75 -13.34 -17.36
N VAL A 271 4.72 -14.29 -18.31
CA VAL A 271 3.56 -15.18 -18.51
C VAL A 271 3.30 -16.00 -17.26
N LEU A 272 4.32 -16.62 -16.67
CA LEU A 272 4.21 -17.35 -15.40
C LEU A 272 3.63 -16.45 -14.30
N PHE A 273 4.21 -15.26 -14.09
CA PHE A 273 3.75 -14.28 -13.10
C PHE A 273 2.28 -13.90 -13.29
N LEU A 274 1.89 -13.54 -14.52
CA LEU A 274 0.51 -13.15 -14.81
C LEU A 274 -0.48 -14.31 -14.61
N ILE A 275 -0.14 -15.51 -15.08
CA ILE A 275 -1.04 -16.66 -14.98
C ILE A 275 -1.21 -17.09 -13.52
N VAL A 276 -0.15 -17.19 -12.72
CA VAL A 276 -0.29 -17.59 -11.31
C VAL A 276 -1.11 -16.58 -10.51
N THR A 277 -0.98 -15.28 -10.80
CA THR A 277 -1.78 -14.23 -10.15
C THR A 277 -3.25 -14.30 -10.58
N VAL A 278 -3.53 -14.44 -11.88
CA VAL A 278 -4.91 -14.58 -12.39
C VAL A 278 -5.55 -15.88 -11.89
N CYS A 279 -4.80 -16.98 -11.81
CA CYS A 279 -5.26 -18.25 -11.25
C CYS A 279 -5.61 -18.12 -9.77
N SER A 280 -4.81 -17.35 -8.99
CA SER A 280 -5.11 -17.04 -7.61
C SER A 280 -6.48 -16.36 -7.47
N ASP A 281 -6.71 -15.28 -8.22
CA ASP A 281 -7.94 -14.51 -8.14
C ASP A 281 -9.15 -15.31 -8.64
N THR A 282 -8.98 -16.03 -9.75
CA THR A 282 -10.03 -16.87 -10.35
C THR A 282 -10.39 -18.04 -9.44
N GLY A 283 -9.38 -18.72 -8.88
CA GLY A 283 -9.56 -19.84 -7.96
C GLY A 283 -10.23 -19.39 -6.66
N ALA A 284 -9.80 -18.23 -6.13
CA ALA A 284 -10.40 -17.64 -4.95
C ALA A 284 -11.87 -17.27 -5.18
N TYR A 285 -12.20 -16.70 -6.32
CA TYR A 285 -13.57 -16.38 -6.69
C TYR A 285 -14.43 -17.65 -6.88
N ALA A 286 -13.97 -18.62 -7.67
CA ALA A 286 -14.73 -19.82 -7.99
C ALA A 286 -15.04 -20.69 -6.76
N VAL A 287 -14.01 -20.96 -5.95
CA VAL A 287 -14.16 -21.75 -4.70
C VAL A 287 -14.92 -20.95 -3.65
N GLY A 288 -14.62 -19.66 -3.50
CA GLY A 288 -15.32 -18.77 -2.57
C GLY A 288 -16.79 -18.60 -2.87
N TYR A 289 -17.17 -18.56 -4.15
CA TYR A 289 -18.57 -18.50 -4.59
C TYR A 289 -19.33 -19.80 -4.27
N LYS A 290 -18.72 -20.96 -4.54
CA LYS A 290 -19.38 -22.27 -4.40
C LYS A 290 -19.33 -22.82 -2.97
N PHE A 291 -18.21 -22.65 -2.28
CA PHE A 291 -17.94 -23.28 -0.99
C PHE A 291 -17.68 -22.29 0.14
N GLY A 292 -17.64 -20.98 -0.12
CA GLY A 292 -17.31 -19.97 0.87
C GLY A 292 -18.32 -19.87 2.00
N ARG A 293 -17.87 -20.13 3.21
CA ARG A 293 -18.66 -20.06 4.45
C ARG A 293 -18.06 -19.06 5.44
N THR A 294 -16.75 -19.06 5.57
CA THR A 294 -16.01 -18.27 6.56
C THR A 294 -15.44 -17.01 5.92
N LYS A 295 -15.84 -15.84 6.41
CA LYS A 295 -15.29 -14.57 5.90
C LYS A 295 -13.81 -14.43 6.24
N LEU A 296 -13.01 -13.93 5.28
CA LEU A 296 -11.58 -13.69 5.48
C LEU A 296 -11.34 -12.33 6.17
N ALA A 297 -11.95 -11.28 5.66
CA ALA A 297 -11.80 -9.90 6.14
C ALA A 297 -13.14 -9.18 6.09
N PRO A 298 -14.05 -9.37 7.07
CA PRO A 298 -15.44 -8.87 7.01
C PRO A 298 -15.56 -7.37 6.86
N THR A 299 -14.68 -6.61 7.52
CA THR A 299 -14.70 -5.14 7.55
C THR A 299 -14.08 -4.50 6.32
N ILE A 300 -13.11 -5.19 5.69
CA ILE A 300 -12.31 -4.66 4.57
C ILE A 300 -12.95 -5.08 3.25
N SER A 301 -13.09 -6.41 3.07
CA SER A 301 -13.63 -7.04 1.87
C SER A 301 -14.60 -8.16 2.25
N PRO A 302 -15.92 -7.85 2.41
CA PRO A 302 -16.91 -8.81 2.87
C PRO A 302 -17.16 -9.96 1.88
N GLY A 303 -16.70 -9.83 0.64
CA GLY A 303 -16.81 -10.87 -0.40
C GLY A 303 -15.78 -12.00 -0.26
N LYS A 304 -14.61 -11.73 0.32
CA LYS A 304 -13.52 -12.72 0.43
C LYS A 304 -13.78 -13.74 1.53
N THR A 305 -13.47 -15.02 1.23
CA THR A 305 -13.66 -16.15 2.16
C THR A 305 -12.36 -16.93 2.33
N ARG A 306 -12.23 -17.62 3.46
CA ARG A 306 -11.04 -18.47 3.75
C ARG A 306 -10.96 -19.66 2.80
N GLU A 307 -12.11 -20.25 2.49
CA GLU A 307 -12.21 -21.35 1.52
C GLU A 307 -11.83 -20.89 0.11
N GLY A 308 -12.23 -19.65 -0.23
CA GLY A 308 -11.80 -19.01 -1.47
C GLY A 308 -10.28 -18.85 -1.52
N LEU A 309 -9.66 -18.34 -0.45
CA LEU A 309 -8.19 -18.22 -0.38
C LEU A 309 -7.51 -19.57 -0.61
N ALA A 310 -7.99 -20.64 0.05
CA ALA A 310 -7.44 -21.98 -0.17
C ALA A 310 -7.57 -22.44 -1.62
N GLY A 311 -8.71 -22.14 -2.27
CA GLY A 311 -8.94 -22.43 -3.70
C GLY A 311 -8.01 -21.64 -4.62
N GLY A 312 -7.76 -20.37 -4.31
CA GLY A 312 -6.80 -19.51 -5.02
C GLY A 312 -5.38 -20.06 -4.90
N ILE A 313 -4.95 -20.38 -3.69
CA ILE A 313 -3.63 -21.01 -3.45
C ILE A 313 -3.51 -22.30 -4.24
N GLY A 314 -4.48 -23.21 -4.14
CA GLY A 314 -4.42 -24.51 -4.82
C GLY A 314 -4.34 -24.36 -6.36
N LEU A 315 -5.15 -23.50 -6.97
CA LEU A 315 -5.13 -23.29 -8.42
C LEU A 315 -3.83 -22.59 -8.88
N SER A 316 -3.35 -21.61 -8.12
CA SER A 316 -2.09 -20.92 -8.41
C SER A 316 -0.88 -21.85 -8.27
N MET A 317 -0.84 -22.70 -7.24
CA MET A 317 0.19 -23.74 -7.09
C MET A 317 0.21 -24.71 -8.28
N LEU A 318 -0.96 -25.17 -8.72
CA LEU A 318 -1.05 -26.07 -9.87
C LEU A 318 -0.58 -25.40 -11.17
N ALA A 319 -1.03 -24.17 -11.42
CA ALA A 319 -0.60 -23.39 -12.57
C ALA A 319 0.91 -23.10 -12.54
N GLY A 320 1.43 -22.72 -11.34
CA GLY A 320 2.86 -22.49 -11.15
C GLY A 320 3.70 -23.73 -11.41
N ALA A 321 3.28 -24.90 -10.86
CA ALA A 321 3.96 -26.17 -11.09
C ALA A 321 4.02 -26.52 -12.58
N LEU A 322 2.90 -26.39 -13.28
CA LEU A 322 2.81 -26.70 -14.70
C LEU A 322 3.68 -25.78 -15.56
N LEU A 323 3.58 -24.47 -15.33
CA LEU A 323 4.29 -23.50 -16.15
C LEU A 323 5.80 -23.49 -15.83
N MET A 324 6.20 -23.65 -14.58
CA MET A 324 7.60 -23.72 -14.21
C MET A 324 8.32 -24.88 -14.90
N GLU A 325 7.67 -26.04 -15.00
CA GLU A 325 8.19 -27.22 -15.68
C GLU A 325 8.21 -27.08 -17.20
N LEU A 326 7.19 -26.41 -17.78
CA LEU A 326 6.99 -26.42 -19.24
C LEU A 326 7.65 -25.26 -19.98
N ILE A 327 7.76 -24.08 -19.34
CA ILE A 327 8.16 -22.86 -20.06
C ILE A 327 9.37 -22.14 -19.46
N ILE A 328 9.82 -22.52 -18.26
CA ILE A 328 11.00 -21.91 -17.63
C ILE A 328 12.19 -22.86 -17.74
N ASP A 329 13.25 -22.41 -18.39
CA ASP A 329 14.47 -23.20 -18.55
C ASP A 329 15.12 -23.46 -17.18
N GLY A 330 15.36 -24.75 -16.90
CA GLY A 330 15.90 -25.19 -15.60
C GLY A 330 14.90 -25.16 -14.46
N GLY A 331 13.65 -24.84 -14.71
CA GLY A 331 12.56 -24.87 -13.73
C GLY A 331 12.11 -26.29 -13.41
N SER A 332 11.59 -26.50 -12.20
CA SER A 332 11.04 -27.77 -11.73
C SER A 332 9.65 -27.57 -11.14
N TRP A 333 8.78 -28.56 -11.28
CA TRP A 333 7.39 -28.49 -10.82
C TRP A 333 7.23 -28.11 -9.35
N TRP A 334 8.11 -28.59 -8.46
CA TRP A 334 8.06 -28.28 -7.01
C TRP A 334 8.40 -26.81 -6.73
N GLN A 335 9.32 -26.19 -7.49
CA GLN A 335 9.63 -24.77 -7.41
C GLN A 335 8.41 -23.94 -7.82
N GLY A 336 7.70 -24.39 -8.86
CA GLY A 336 6.45 -23.78 -9.30
C GLY A 336 5.32 -23.88 -8.28
N LEU A 337 5.23 -24.99 -7.52
CA LEU A 337 4.29 -25.11 -6.41
C LEU A 337 4.55 -24.03 -5.35
N ILE A 338 5.80 -23.87 -4.92
CA ILE A 338 6.19 -22.88 -3.92
C ILE A 338 5.88 -21.47 -4.44
N LEU A 339 6.31 -21.18 -5.68
CA LEU A 339 6.11 -19.88 -6.31
C LEU A 339 4.61 -19.54 -6.41
N GLY A 340 3.79 -20.47 -6.92
CA GLY A 340 2.35 -20.26 -7.04
C GLY A 340 1.66 -20.05 -5.68
N GLY A 341 2.08 -20.80 -4.66
CA GLY A 341 1.56 -20.64 -3.29
C GLY A 341 1.90 -19.27 -2.70
N CYS A 342 3.16 -18.85 -2.79
CA CYS A 342 3.60 -17.53 -2.34
C CYS A 342 2.93 -16.40 -3.11
N ALA A 343 2.82 -16.53 -4.45
CA ALA A 343 2.13 -15.57 -5.31
C ALA A 343 0.66 -15.40 -4.90
N ALA A 344 -0.06 -16.48 -4.62
CA ALA A 344 -1.46 -16.41 -4.21
C ALA A 344 -1.66 -15.72 -2.86
N VAL A 345 -0.78 -15.97 -1.90
CA VAL A 345 -0.81 -15.30 -0.59
C VAL A 345 -0.56 -13.80 -0.77
N THR A 346 0.49 -13.43 -1.51
CA THR A 346 0.86 -12.01 -1.71
C THR A 346 -0.17 -11.27 -2.58
N ALA A 347 -0.75 -11.90 -3.59
CA ALA A 347 -1.84 -11.34 -4.39
C ALA A 347 -3.06 -11.02 -3.51
N THR A 348 -3.45 -11.96 -2.63
CA THR A 348 -4.55 -11.75 -1.69
C THR A 348 -4.26 -10.62 -0.70
N LEU A 349 -3.05 -10.56 -0.15
CA LEU A 349 -2.63 -9.49 0.77
C LEU A 349 -2.59 -8.13 0.07
N GLY A 350 -2.16 -8.09 -1.19
CA GLY A 350 -2.14 -6.89 -2.02
C GLY A 350 -3.52 -6.30 -2.24
N ASP A 351 -4.46 -7.11 -2.71
CA ASP A 351 -5.85 -6.70 -2.90
C ASP A 351 -6.51 -6.28 -1.56
N LEU A 352 -6.19 -6.96 -0.44
CA LEU A 352 -6.67 -6.53 0.87
C LEU A 352 -6.04 -5.19 1.28
N GLY A 353 -4.75 -4.98 1.02
CA GLY A 353 -4.04 -3.73 1.29
C GLY A 353 -4.64 -2.57 0.51
N GLU A 354 -4.86 -2.74 -0.80
CA GLU A 354 -5.54 -1.71 -1.60
C GLU A 354 -6.99 -1.49 -1.16
N SER A 355 -7.69 -2.57 -0.81
CA SER A 355 -9.04 -2.47 -0.24
C SER A 355 -9.06 -1.65 1.05
N MET A 356 -8.04 -1.75 1.92
CA MET A 356 -7.89 -0.91 3.11
C MET A 356 -7.73 0.56 2.73
N ILE A 357 -6.87 0.87 1.77
CA ILE A 357 -6.68 2.24 1.27
C ILE A 357 -8.02 2.79 0.75
N LYS A 358 -8.76 2.02 -0.06
CA LYS A 358 -10.07 2.41 -0.57
C LYS A 358 -11.09 2.70 0.55
N ARG A 359 -11.09 1.89 1.61
CA ARG A 359 -11.97 2.13 2.78
C ARG A 359 -11.59 3.38 3.55
N ASP A 360 -10.29 3.61 3.76
CA ASP A 360 -9.81 4.84 4.40
C ASP A 360 -10.15 6.10 3.60
N LEU A 361 -10.08 6.03 2.26
CA LEU A 361 -10.47 7.11 1.37
C LEU A 361 -12.01 7.26 1.20
N GLY A 362 -12.81 6.34 1.74
CA GLY A 362 -14.28 6.35 1.60
C GLY A 362 -14.74 6.08 0.16
N ILE A 363 -13.94 5.36 -0.63
CA ILE A 363 -14.23 5.02 -2.03
C ILE A 363 -14.35 3.50 -2.21
N LYS A 364 -14.85 3.09 -3.37
CA LYS A 364 -14.93 1.68 -3.76
C LYS A 364 -13.91 1.33 -4.85
N ASP A 365 -13.73 2.21 -5.83
CA ASP A 365 -12.85 2.02 -6.98
C ASP A 365 -11.88 3.21 -7.05
N MET A 366 -10.61 2.99 -7.39
CA MET A 366 -9.58 4.02 -7.46
C MET A 366 -9.77 4.94 -8.68
N GLY A 367 -10.27 4.40 -9.77
CA GLY A 367 -10.47 5.14 -11.01
C GLY A 367 -11.73 4.72 -11.77
N THR A 368 -12.00 5.41 -12.87
CA THR A 368 -13.11 5.12 -13.78
C THR A 368 -12.66 5.03 -15.25
N LEU A 369 -11.33 4.94 -15.47
CA LEU A 369 -10.74 4.95 -16.81
C LEU A 369 -11.16 3.76 -17.67
N LEU A 370 -11.33 2.59 -17.05
CA LEU A 370 -11.71 1.38 -17.77
C LEU A 370 -13.22 1.13 -17.63
N PRO A 371 -14.03 1.33 -18.68
CA PRO A 371 -15.46 1.10 -18.64
C PRO A 371 -15.80 -0.30 -18.12
N GLY A 372 -16.49 -0.37 -16.98
CA GLY A 372 -16.86 -1.64 -16.35
C GLY A 372 -15.78 -2.34 -15.53
N HIS A 373 -14.52 -1.86 -15.56
CA HIS A 373 -13.38 -2.47 -14.85
C HIS A 373 -12.74 -1.60 -13.76
N GLY A 374 -13.22 -0.35 -13.53
CA GLY A 374 -12.64 0.56 -12.55
C GLY A 374 -11.41 1.30 -13.08
N GLY A 375 -10.43 1.56 -12.23
CA GLY A 375 -9.16 2.18 -12.59
C GLY A 375 -8.08 1.17 -12.99
N ILE A 376 -6.97 1.70 -13.47
CA ILE A 376 -5.73 0.92 -13.68
C ILE A 376 -5.20 0.42 -12.32
N MET A 377 -5.23 1.27 -11.29
CA MET A 377 -4.80 0.89 -9.95
C MET A 377 -5.58 -0.32 -9.40
N ASP A 378 -6.92 -0.37 -9.65
CA ASP A 378 -7.77 -1.52 -9.30
C ASP A 378 -7.42 -2.82 -10.04
N ARG A 379 -6.53 -2.78 -11.04
CA ARG A 379 -6.00 -3.95 -11.77
C ARG A 379 -4.59 -4.32 -11.35
N LEU A 380 -3.89 -3.38 -10.75
CA LEU A 380 -2.53 -3.57 -10.28
C LEU A 380 -2.47 -4.03 -8.81
N ASP A 381 -3.57 -4.02 -8.10
CA ASP A 381 -3.70 -4.28 -6.66
C ASP A 381 -3.10 -5.62 -6.19
N SER A 382 -3.34 -6.68 -6.93
CA SER A 382 -2.77 -8.02 -6.68
C SER A 382 -1.41 -8.22 -7.37
N LEU A 383 -1.18 -7.55 -8.51
CA LEU A 383 0.03 -7.71 -9.31
C LEU A 383 1.25 -7.05 -8.64
N LEU A 384 1.12 -5.79 -8.18
CA LEU A 384 2.24 -5.04 -7.63
C LEU A 384 2.91 -5.73 -6.43
N PRO A 385 2.17 -6.15 -5.37
CA PRO A 385 2.80 -6.83 -4.24
C PRO A 385 3.32 -8.23 -4.57
N THR A 386 2.79 -8.88 -5.62
CA THR A 386 3.20 -10.21 -6.04
C THR A 386 4.51 -10.19 -6.84
N ALA A 387 4.76 -9.12 -7.60
CA ALA A 387 5.92 -9.00 -8.48
C ALA A 387 7.28 -9.21 -7.76
N PRO A 388 7.58 -8.57 -6.62
CA PRO A 388 8.86 -8.78 -5.92
C PRO A 388 9.04 -10.21 -5.43
N VAL A 389 7.96 -10.86 -4.99
CA VAL A 389 8.01 -12.23 -4.45
C VAL A 389 8.27 -13.23 -5.58
N VAL A 390 7.57 -13.09 -6.71
CA VAL A 390 7.80 -13.95 -7.87
C VAL A 390 9.19 -13.75 -8.45
N TRP A 391 9.64 -12.49 -8.59
CA TRP A 391 11.01 -12.20 -9.03
C TRP A 391 12.06 -12.82 -8.11
N LEU A 392 11.92 -12.66 -6.79
CA LEU A 392 12.87 -13.20 -5.80
C LEU A 392 12.95 -14.73 -5.89
N LEU A 393 11.79 -15.40 -6.00
CA LEU A 393 11.74 -16.86 -6.10
C LEU A 393 12.34 -17.35 -7.44
N LEU A 394 12.06 -16.67 -8.55
CA LEU A 394 12.69 -16.97 -9.83
C LEU A 394 14.21 -16.79 -9.78
N ALA A 395 14.68 -15.67 -9.22
CA ALA A 395 16.11 -15.43 -9.05
C ALA A 395 16.78 -16.49 -8.16
N ALA A 396 16.09 -16.97 -7.11
CA ALA A 396 16.60 -18.00 -6.22
C ALA A 396 16.60 -19.42 -6.85
N PHE A 397 15.65 -19.73 -7.73
CA PHE A 397 15.47 -21.07 -8.26
C PHE A 397 16.18 -21.29 -9.60
N VAL A 398 16.14 -20.31 -10.50
CA VAL A 398 16.64 -20.43 -11.88
C VAL A 398 17.63 -19.33 -12.28
N GLY A 399 17.95 -18.44 -11.36
CA GLY A 399 18.85 -17.30 -11.58
C GLY A 399 18.13 -16.07 -12.13
N SER A 400 18.83 -14.94 -12.07
CA SER A 400 18.34 -13.63 -12.52
C SER A 400 18.68 -13.36 -13.99
#